data_aae0f79d45c1392c8b6455d9fedd7bbe
#
_entry.id   aae0f79d45c1392c8b6455d9fedd7bbe
#
_cell.length_a   1.000
_cell.length_b   1.000
_cell.length_c   1.000
_cell.angle_alpha   90.00
_cell.angle_beta   90.00
_cell.angle_gamma   90.00
#
_symmetry.space_group_name_H-M   'P 1'
#
loop_
_entity.id
_entity.type
_entity.pdbx_description
1 polymer ?
#
loop_
_entity_poly.entity_id
_entity_poly.type
_entity_poly.pdbx_seq_one_letter_code
_entity_poly.pdbx_strand_id
1 'polypeptide(L)'
;MKQRLTRQEFLKYKETAYQILNKAARYFEKPLADLTHTNIISYFEENYPIIFNFYDFDEFGAQYPELPPAIPTNKEIRYKNLVKNQIFSYQERYLCDNCAGMTYPDMERNRFVVSISQRKATKGRIIFTILHELSHIFCHLEQRQSDSIYLSLATDKMVGNYPPELLALEQEADTVASILYLSDERLSKAFRSKMTFLDLQNETYISSPALHNRLMDFLTHTVGYSQSYSLKFVLDYRKGGQQIFNAPKLNKFLEVTK
;
A
#
# COMPACT_ATOMS: atom_id res chain seq x y z
N MET A 1 -19.32 -7.96 2.87
CA MET A 1 -19.17 -6.66 2.16
C MET A 1 -18.27 -5.79 3.02
N LYS A 2 -17.13 -5.32 2.50
CA LYS A 2 -16.24 -4.40 3.25
C LYS A 2 -17.04 -3.13 3.58
N GLN A 3 -17.10 -2.77 4.88
CA GLN A 3 -17.80 -1.56 5.31
C GLN A 3 -17.10 -0.35 4.69
N ARG A 4 -17.84 0.54 4.06
CA ARG A 4 -17.28 1.74 3.44
C ARG A 4 -16.93 2.75 4.52
N LEU A 5 -15.75 3.35 4.39
CA LEU A 5 -15.33 4.43 5.26
C LEU A 5 -16.25 5.65 5.11
N THR A 6 -16.57 6.27 6.21
CA THR A 6 -17.12 7.62 6.21
C THR A 6 -16.05 8.61 5.75
N ARG A 7 -16.47 9.80 5.32
CA ARG A 7 -15.51 10.86 4.97
C ARG A 7 -14.62 11.25 6.16
N GLN A 8 -15.16 11.24 7.36
CA GLN A 8 -14.42 11.62 8.56
C GLN A 8 -13.32 10.61 8.89
N GLU A 9 -13.62 9.31 8.83
CA GLU A 9 -12.63 8.24 9.01
C GLU A 9 -11.55 8.31 7.93
N PHE A 10 -11.93 8.47 6.65
CA PHE A 10 -10.97 8.61 5.58
C PHE A 10 -10.01 9.80 5.80
N LEU A 11 -10.53 10.96 6.20
CA LEU A 11 -9.69 12.14 6.43
C LEU A 11 -8.73 11.95 7.60
N LYS A 12 -9.17 11.27 8.66
CA LYS A 12 -8.29 10.88 9.78
C LYS A 12 -7.13 10.01 9.30
N TYR A 13 -7.41 8.94 8.56
CA TYR A 13 -6.38 8.04 8.04
C TYR A 13 -5.48 8.72 6.99
N LYS A 14 -6.06 9.62 6.20
CA LYS A 14 -5.29 10.46 5.29
C LYS A 14 -4.29 11.33 6.04
N GLU A 15 -4.67 11.95 7.15
CA GLU A 15 -3.77 12.74 7.99
C GLU A 15 -2.57 11.91 8.45
N THR A 16 -2.80 10.68 8.92
CA THR A 16 -1.75 9.74 9.28
C THR A 16 -0.82 9.43 8.10
N ALA A 17 -1.37 9.13 6.92
CA ALA A 17 -0.57 8.90 5.72
C ALA A 17 0.30 10.12 5.37
N TYR A 18 -0.24 11.33 5.52
CA TYR A 18 0.50 12.56 5.24
C TYR A 18 1.59 12.88 6.27
N GLN A 19 1.48 12.39 7.50
CA GLN A 19 2.60 12.45 8.44
C GLN A 19 3.80 11.66 7.93
N ILE A 20 3.58 10.46 7.39
CA ILE A 20 4.62 9.62 6.78
C ILE A 20 5.17 10.28 5.52
N LEU A 21 4.28 10.70 4.60
CA LEU A 21 4.68 11.35 3.34
C LEU A 21 5.53 12.59 3.57
N ASN A 22 5.15 13.44 4.53
CA ASN A 22 5.90 14.65 4.87
C ASN A 22 7.27 14.34 5.49
N LYS A 23 7.38 13.31 6.33
CA LYS A 23 8.67 12.84 6.86
C LYS A 23 9.58 12.36 5.72
N ALA A 24 9.04 11.51 4.82
CA ALA A 24 9.79 11.00 3.68
C ALA A 24 10.17 12.12 2.68
N ALA A 25 9.28 13.08 2.43
CA ALA A 25 9.54 14.24 1.56
C ALA A 25 10.73 15.07 2.07
N ARG A 26 10.77 15.34 3.36
CA ARG A 26 11.89 16.05 4.00
C ARG A 26 13.17 15.23 3.94
N TYR A 27 13.08 13.93 4.20
CA TYR A 27 14.24 13.03 4.20
C TYR A 27 14.93 12.95 2.84
N PHE A 28 14.14 12.87 1.75
CA PHE A 28 14.65 12.80 0.38
C PHE A 28 14.77 14.16 -0.31
N GLU A 29 14.41 15.25 0.37
CA GLU A 29 14.36 16.60 -0.20
C GLU A 29 13.55 16.67 -1.50
N LYS A 30 12.39 15.98 -1.53
CA LYS A 30 11.52 15.87 -2.71
C LYS A 30 10.14 16.46 -2.44
N PRO A 31 9.51 17.08 -3.46
CA PRO A 31 8.10 17.40 -3.40
C PRO A 31 7.23 16.15 -3.21
N LEU A 32 6.11 16.27 -2.53
CA LEU A 32 5.16 15.17 -2.33
C LEU A 32 4.71 14.52 -3.65
N ALA A 33 4.54 15.32 -4.70
CA ALA A 33 4.14 14.85 -6.02
C ALA A 33 5.20 13.96 -6.72
N ASP A 34 6.45 13.97 -6.23
CA ASP A 34 7.57 13.20 -6.79
C ASP A 34 7.97 12.02 -5.91
N LEU A 35 7.32 11.87 -4.74
CA LEU A 35 7.53 10.69 -3.91
C LEU A 35 6.90 9.46 -4.54
N THR A 36 7.67 8.41 -4.61
CA THR A 36 7.21 7.09 -5.08
C THR A 36 7.08 6.13 -3.90
N HIS A 37 6.37 5.01 -4.09
CA HIS A 37 6.35 3.93 -3.12
C HIS A 37 7.75 3.47 -2.71
N THR A 38 8.70 3.51 -3.63
CA THR A 38 10.12 3.21 -3.39
C THR A 38 10.73 4.15 -2.36
N ASN A 39 10.50 5.46 -2.49
CA ASN A 39 11.00 6.43 -1.51
C ASN A 39 10.40 6.15 -0.12
N ILE A 40 9.11 5.80 -0.05
CA ILE A 40 8.46 5.49 1.23
C ILE A 40 9.09 4.25 1.87
N ILE A 41 9.25 3.17 1.12
CA ILE A 41 9.86 1.94 1.62
C ILE A 41 11.29 2.20 2.10
N SER A 42 12.11 2.90 1.30
CA SER A 42 13.48 3.25 1.70
C SER A 42 13.52 4.16 2.93
N TYR A 43 12.57 5.09 3.06
CA TYR A 43 12.46 5.92 4.26
C TYR A 43 12.30 5.05 5.52
N PHE A 44 11.42 4.05 5.46
CA PHE A 44 11.24 3.14 6.59
C PHE A 44 12.47 2.27 6.85
N GLU A 45 13.10 1.73 5.81
CA GLU A 45 14.32 0.92 5.97
C GLU A 45 15.46 1.69 6.62
N GLU A 46 15.57 2.99 6.37
CA GLU A 46 16.66 3.82 6.87
C GLU A 46 16.37 4.43 8.25
N ASN A 47 15.10 4.59 8.63
CA ASN A 47 14.69 5.29 9.85
C ASN A 47 14.05 4.38 10.91
N TYR A 48 13.75 3.13 10.59
CA TYR A 48 13.16 2.16 11.51
C TYR A 48 14.00 0.88 11.54
N PRO A 49 14.14 0.22 12.70
CA PRO A 49 14.87 -1.05 12.81
C PRO A 49 14.01 -2.19 12.23
N ILE A 50 13.88 -2.27 10.93
CA ILE A 50 13.03 -3.24 10.22
C ILE A 50 13.87 -4.32 9.55
N ILE A 51 13.40 -5.56 9.64
CA ILE A 51 13.86 -6.68 8.82
C ILE A 51 12.73 -7.15 7.92
N PHE A 52 13.00 -7.23 6.62
CA PHE A 52 12.09 -7.83 5.66
C PHE A 52 12.45 -9.30 5.41
N ASN A 53 11.44 -10.17 5.54
CA ASN A 53 11.49 -11.56 5.16
C ASN A 53 10.54 -11.77 3.97
N PHE A 54 11.07 -12.27 2.87
CA PHE A 54 10.26 -12.57 1.69
C PHE A 54 10.14 -14.08 1.56
N TYR A 55 8.91 -14.56 1.51
CA TYR A 55 8.60 -15.98 1.37
C TYR A 55 8.03 -16.25 -0.01
N ASP A 56 8.62 -17.21 -0.70
CA ASP A 56 8.08 -17.78 -1.92
C ASP A 56 7.99 -19.29 -1.73
N PHE A 57 6.77 -19.80 -1.66
CA PHE A 57 6.52 -21.21 -1.49
C PHE A 57 6.11 -21.80 -2.82
N ASP A 58 6.98 -22.59 -3.38
CA ASP A 58 6.64 -23.55 -4.39
C ASP A 58 6.30 -24.89 -3.73
N GLU A 59 5.15 -25.47 -4.05
CA GLU A 59 4.72 -26.77 -3.56
C GLU A 59 5.72 -27.89 -3.92
N PHE A 60 6.55 -27.65 -4.92
CA PHE A 60 7.48 -28.65 -5.46
C PHE A 60 8.95 -28.39 -5.12
N GLY A 61 9.25 -27.43 -4.28
CA GLY A 61 10.64 -27.09 -3.94
C GLY A 61 11.46 -26.58 -5.11
N ALA A 62 10.81 -26.09 -6.18
CA ALA A 62 11.50 -25.51 -7.31
C ALA A 62 12.31 -24.29 -6.86
N GLN A 63 13.45 -24.09 -7.49
CA GLN A 63 14.28 -22.92 -7.27
C GLN A 63 13.44 -21.66 -7.48
N TYR A 64 13.46 -20.79 -6.49
CA TYR A 64 12.74 -19.54 -6.56
C TYR A 64 13.12 -18.81 -7.83
N PRO A 65 12.15 -18.32 -8.61
CA PRO A 65 12.47 -17.30 -9.59
C PRO A 65 13.19 -16.20 -8.84
N GLU A 66 14.25 -15.68 -9.43
CA GLU A 66 14.88 -14.47 -8.94
C GLU A 66 13.79 -13.48 -8.56
N LEU A 67 13.93 -12.85 -7.42
CA LEU A 67 13.01 -11.82 -6.93
C LEU A 67 12.55 -10.96 -8.11
N PRO A 68 11.24 -10.66 -8.20
CA PRO A 68 10.76 -9.87 -9.31
C PRO A 68 11.69 -8.68 -9.47
N PRO A 69 12.20 -8.43 -10.70
CA PRO A 69 13.25 -7.47 -10.92
C PRO A 69 12.87 -6.16 -10.26
N ALA A 70 13.64 -5.89 -9.24
CA ALA A 70 13.72 -4.65 -8.53
C ALA A 70 12.40 -3.87 -8.44
N ILE A 71 11.78 -3.89 -7.29
CA ILE A 71 11.20 -2.64 -6.81
C ILE A 71 12.35 -1.64 -6.99
N PRO A 72 12.26 -0.69 -7.93
CA PRO A 72 13.38 0.20 -8.18
C PRO A 72 13.57 1.07 -6.95
N THR A 73 14.56 0.77 -6.16
CA THR A 73 15.05 1.60 -5.07
C THR A 73 16.33 2.24 -5.55
N ASN A 74 16.59 3.48 -5.16
CA ASN A 74 17.92 4.09 -5.36
C ASN A 74 19.02 3.35 -4.56
N LYS A 75 18.60 2.55 -3.59
CA LYS A 75 19.35 1.49 -2.94
C LYS A 75 18.54 0.23 -3.14
N GLU A 76 19.13 -0.81 -3.69
CA GLU A 76 18.53 -2.12 -3.70
C GLU A 76 17.92 -2.37 -2.32
N ILE A 77 16.60 -2.58 -2.24
CA ILE A 77 16.02 -3.17 -1.05
C ILE A 77 16.86 -4.42 -0.84
N ARG A 78 17.72 -4.38 0.14
CA ARG A 78 18.62 -5.49 0.39
C ARG A 78 17.77 -6.59 0.96
N TYR A 79 17.32 -7.48 0.09
CA TYR A 79 16.66 -8.73 0.44
C TYR A 79 17.65 -9.62 1.23
N LYS A 80 18.21 -9.05 2.31
CA LYS A 80 19.24 -9.72 3.11
C LYS A 80 18.76 -11.01 3.72
N ASN A 81 17.44 -11.23 3.75
CA ASN A 81 16.84 -12.37 4.40
C ASN A 81 15.87 -13.12 3.47
N LEU A 82 16.24 -13.27 2.19
CA LEU A 82 15.56 -14.27 1.39
C LEU A 82 15.81 -15.63 2.05
N VAL A 83 14.78 -16.18 2.64
CA VAL A 83 14.86 -17.46 3.32
C VAL A 83 14.86 -18.55 2.25
N LYS A 84 16.06 -18.83 1.70
CA LYS A 84 16.26 -19.96 0.80
C LYS A 84 16.30 -21.24 1.66
N ASN A 85 15.49 -22.22 1.26
CA ASN A 85 15.52 -23.58 1.80
C ASN A 85 15.19 -23.71 3.31
N GLN A 86 14.39 -22.82 3.88
CA GLN A 86 13.88 -23.07 5.23
C GLN A 86 12.82 -24.18 5.19
N ILE A 87 13.00 -25.19 6.02
CA ILE A 87 11.96 -26.20 6.25
C ILE A 87 10.95 -25.57 7.21
N PHE A 88 9.78 -25.25 6.69
CA PHE A 88 8.70 -24.68 7.49
C PHE A 88 7.88 -25.80 8.15
N SER A 89 7.45 -25.55 9.37
CA SER A 89 6.42 -26.35 10.03
C SER A 89 5.10 -26.26 9.23
N TYR A 90 4.18 -27.19 9.43
CA TYR A 90 2.85 -27.14 8.83
C TYR A 90 2.11 -25.82 9.12
N GLN A 91 2.27 -25.31 10.34
CA GLN A 91 1.66 -24.06 10.78
C GLN A 91 2.23 -22.85 10.03
N GLU A 92 3.55 -22.80 9.85
CA GLU A 92 4.21 -21.74 9.06
C GLU A 92 3.78 -21.77 7.60
N ARG A 93 3.65 -22.95 7.00
CA ARG A 93 3.12 -23.10 5.64
C ARG A 93 1.69 -22.58 5.54
N TYR A 94 0.84 -22.94 6.51
CA TYR A 94 -0.54 -22.48 6.53
C TYR A 94 -0.63 -20.95 6.61
N LEU A 95 0.16 -20.29 7.45
CA LEU A 95 0.22 -18.84 7.55
C LEU A 95 0.63 -18.22 6.20
N CYS A 96 1.69 -18.73 5.60
CA CYS A 96 2.20 -18.20 4.33
C CYS A 96 1.25 -18.43 3.16
N ASP A 97 0.48 -19.50 3.15
CA ASP A 97 -0.54 -19.76 2.12
C ASP A 97 -1.77 -18.85 2.26
N ASN A 98 -2.05 -18.37 3.46
CA ASN A 98 -3.26 -17.60 3.76
C ASN A 98 -2.98 -16.14 4.12
N CYS A 99 -1.72 -15.77 4.41
CA CYS A 99 -1.33 -14.41 4.72
C CYS A 99 -0.54 -13.80 3.56
N ALA A 100 -0.90 -12.59 3.15
CA ALA A 100 -0.13 -11.80 2.19
C ALA A 100 1.09 -11.17 2.86
N GLY A 101 0.94 -10.72 4.09
CA GLY A 101 1.97 -10.12 4.92
C GLY A 101 1.72 -10.35 6.40
N MET A 102 2.73 -10.09 7.17
CA MET A 102 2.69 -10.17 8.63
C MET A 102 3.73 -9.22 9.23
N THR A 103 3.33 -8.48 10.24
CA THR A 103 4.23 -7.59 10.99
C THR A 103 4.13 -7.84 12.48
N TYR A 104 5.29 -7.96 13.14
CA TYR A 104 5.36 -8.09 14.59
C TYR A 104 6.67 -7.48 15.14
N PRO A 105 6.68 -7.03 16.42
CA PRO A 105 7.89 -6.60 17.09
C PRO A 105 8.74 -7.82 17.52
N ASP A 106 10.04 -7.78 17.23
CA ASP A 106 11.05 -8.68 17.79
C ASP A 106 11.69 -7.95 18.99
N MET A 107 11.07 -8.14 20.16
CA MET A 107 11.47 -7.43 21.39
C MET A 107 12.90 -7.76 21.83
N GLU A 108 13.36 -9.00 21.58
CA GLU A 108 14.72 -9.42 21.96
C GLU A 108 15.80 -8.63 21.20
N ARG A 109 15.50 -8.28 19.94
CA ARG A 109 16.44 -7.58 19.06
C ARG A 109 16.06 -6.13 18.80
N ASN A 110 15.07 -5.63 19.52
CA ASN A 110 14.56 -4.26 19.39
C ASN A 110 14.34 -3.83 17.93
N ARG A 111 13.55 -4.62 17.20
CA ARG A 111 13.27 -4.39 15.77
C ARG A 111 11.87 -4.89 15.39
N PHE A 112 11.41 -4.47 14.21
CA PHE A 112 10.20 -5.00 13.59
C PHE A 112 10.56 -6.05 12.54
N VAL A 113 9.78 -7.11 12.47
CA VAL A 113 9.88 -8.12 11.43
C VAL A 113 8.68 -7.98 10.50
N VAL A 114 8.94 -7.75 9.22
CA VAL A 114 7.94 -7.66 8.17
C VAL A 114 8.12 -8.84 7.23
N SER A 115 7.15 -9.73 7.21
CA SER A 115 7.17 -10.95 6.40
C SER A 115 6.18 -10.82 5.25
N ILE A 116 6.62 -11.03 4.03
CA ILE A 116 5.84 -10.83 2.80
C ILE A 116 5.78 -12.12 2.01
N SER A 117 4.57 -12.59 1.70
CA SER A 117 4.37 -13.71 0.78
C SER A 117 4.43 -13.23 -0.67
N GLN A 118 5.31 -13.85 -1.46
CA GLN A 118 5.43 -13.56 -2.89
C GLN A 118 4.66 -14.57 -3.74
N ARG A 119 4.08 -15.60 -3.14
CA ARG A 119 3.40 -16.68 -3.85
C ARG A 119 2.27 -16.15 -4.71
N LYS A 120 2.39 -16.39 -6.04
CA LYS A 120 1.41 -15.94 -7.04
C LYS A 120 1.07 -14.43 -6.95
N ALA A 121 1.89 -13.63 -6.28
CA ALA A 121 1.66 -12.21 -6.11
C ALA A 121 2.24 -11.42 -7.29
N THR A 122 1.47 -10.45 -7.79
CA THR A 122 1.99 -9.47 -8.74
C THR A 122 2.89 -8.46 -8.02
N LYS A 123 3.79 -7.80 -8.76
CA LYS A 123 4.64 -6.73 -8.23
C LYS A 123 3.84 -5.68 -7.45
N GLY A 124 2.72 -5.24 -8.01
CA GLY A 124 1.85 -4.26 -7.34
C GLY A 124 1.23 -4.79 -6.04
N ARG A 125 0.93 -6.09 -5.98
CA ARG A 125 0.43 -6.71 -4.73
C ARG A 125 1.51 -6.73 -3.67
N ILE A 126 2.75 -7.10 -4.03
CA ILE A 126 3.89 -7.12 -3.11
C ILE A 126 4.15 -5.71 -2.55
N ILE A 127 4.21 -4.69 -3.42
CA ILE A 127 4.39 -3.29 -3.00
C ILE A 127 3.29 -2.86 -2.04
N PHE A 128 2.01 -3.13 -2.38
CA PHE A 128 0.89 -2.77 -1.52
C PHE A 128 1.00 -3.46 -0.15
N THR A 129 1.33 -4.75 -0.14
CA THR A 129 1.49 -5.50 1.11
C THR A 129 2.62 -4.92 1.97
N ILE A 130 3.77 -4.58 1.38
CA ILE A 130 4.86 -3.93 2.12
C ILE A 130 4.36 -2.62 2.75
N LEU A 131 3.72 -1.74 1.98
CA LEU A 131 3.21 -0.48 2.49
C LEU A 131 2.14 -0.66 3.57
N HIS A 132 1.32 -1.71 3.47
CA HIS A 132 0.32 -2.07 4.47
C HIS A 132 0.99 -2.49 5.80
N GLU A 133 1.99 -3.36 5.74
CA GLU A 133 2.74 -3.78 6.92
C GLU A 133 3.52 -2.61 7.56
N LEU A 134 4.11 -1.74 6.76
CA LEU A 134 4.76 -0.52 7.24
C LEU A 134 3.76 0.45 7.90
N SER A 135 2.52 0.48 7.41
CA SER A 135 1.44 1.26 8.02
C SER A 135 1.11 0.74 9.42
N HIS A 136 1.09 -0.58 9.63
CA HIS A 136 0.93 -1.15 10.96
C HIS A 136 2.05 -0.74 11.92
N ILE A 137 3.30 -0.71 11.46
CA ILE A 137 4.42 -0.23 12.29
C ILE A 137 4.14 1.19 12.77
N PHE A 138 3.87 2.11 11.85
CA PHE A 138 3.70 3.52 12.16
C PHE A 138 2.44 3.81 12.98
N CYS A 139 1.31 3.21 12.61
CA CYS A 139 0.02 3.53 13.22
C CYS A 139 -0.22 2.81 14.54
N HIS A 140 0.31 1.59 14.69
CA HIS A 140 -0.13 0.68 15.73
C HIS A 140 0.99 0.20 16.65
N LEU A 141 2.21 0.00 16.13
CA LEU A 141 3.30 -0.59 16.90
C LEU A 141 4.25 0.45 17.49
N GLU A 142 4.56 1.52 16.77
CA GLU A 142 5.48 2.57 17.25
C GLU A 142 4.95 3.29 18.50
N GLN A 143 3.63 3.53 18.55
CA GLN A 143 2.99 4.26 19.63
C GLN A 143 2.50 3.38 20.78
N ARG A 144 2.39 2.08 20.57
CA ARG A 144 1.91 1.12 21.55
C ARG A 144 3.05 0.13 21.80
N GLN A 145 3.54 0.06 23.02
CA GLN A 145 4.41 -1.02 23.50
C GLN A 145 3.60 -2.33 23.56
N SER A 146 3.07 -2.75 22.44
CA SER A 146 2.19 -3.93 22.40
C SER A 146 2.91 -5.05 21.65
N ASP A 147 2.87 -6.26 22.22
CA ASP A 147 3.35 -7.50 21.62
C ASP A 147 2.42 -8.00 20.50
N SER A 148 1.63 -7.12 19.91
CA SER A 148 0.61 -7.49 18.93
C SER A 148 1.24 -7.89 17.60
N ILE A 149 0.73 -8.98 17.04
CA ILE A 149 1.06 -9.45 15.70
C ILE A 149 -0.06 -9.00 14.76
N TYR A 150 0.29 -8.36 13.66
CA TYR A 150 -0.66 -7.98 12.61
C TYR A 150 -0.48 -8.91 11.43
N LEU A 151 -1.59 -9.50 10.97
CA LEU A 151 -1.64 -10.48 9.89
C LEU A 151 -2.52 -9.94 8.76
N SER A 152 -1.92 -9.67 7.62
CA SER A 152 -2.63 -9.29 6.40
C SER A 152 -3.05 -10.55 5.63
N LEU A 153 -4.34 -10.79 5.50
CA LEU A 153 -4.85 -12.02 4.88
C LEU A 153 -4.74 -11.98 3.36
N ALA A 154 -4.33 -13.11 2.77
CA ALA A 154 -4.08 -13.23 1.34
C ALA A 154 -5.34 -13.21 0.47
N THR A 155 -6.50 -13.54 1.03
CA THR A 155 -7.75 -13.68 0.28
C THR A 155 -8.92 -12.98 0.96
N ASP A 156 -9.82 -12.39 0.17
CA ASP A 156 -11.07 -11.76 0.67
C ASP A 156 -12.00 -12.74 1.38
N LYS A 157 -11.82 -14.05 1.18
CA LYS A 157 -12.61 -15.09 1.86
C LYS A 157 -12.35 -15.15 3.36
N MET A 158 -11.19 -14.66 3.81
CA MET A 158 -10.81 -14.65 5.22
C MET A 158 -11.11 -13.31 5.91
N VAL A 159 -11.40 -12.25 5.16
CA VAL A 159 -11.72 -10.91 5.70
C VAL A 159 -12.94 -10.92 6.65
N GLY A 160 -13.85 -11.88 6.48
CA GLY A 160 -15.00 -12.05 7.39
C GLY A 160 -14.66 -12.63 8.78
N ASN A 161 -13.41 -13.03 9.01
CA ASN A 161 -12.97 -13.70 10.24
C ASN A 161 -12.12 -12.80 11.16
N TYR A 162 -11.87 -11.54 10.78
CA TYR A 162 -11.22 -10.60 11.69
C TYR A 162 -12.13 -10.28 12.87
N PRO A 163 -11.62 -10.30 14.10
CA PRO A 163 -12.32 -9.70 15.23
C PRO A 163 -12.68 -8.25 14.93
N PRO A 164 -13.86 -7.77 15.35
CA PRO A 164 -14.29 -6.39 15.06
C PRO A 164 -13.26 -5.32 15.45
N GLU A 165 -12.51 -5.55 16.52
CA GLU A 165 -11.47 -4.66 17.04
C GLU A 165 -10.30 -4.54 16.07
N LEU A 166 -9.94 -5.61 15.37
CA LEU A 166 -8.85 -5.62 14.39
C LEU A 166 -9.31 -5.06 13.05
N LEU A 167 -10.59 -5.16 12.72
CA LEU A 167 -11.11 -4.69 11.45
C LEU A 167 -10.86 -3.17 11.23
N ALA A 168 -11.00 -2.36 12.27
CA ALA A 168 -10.73 -0.93 12.21
C ALA A 168 -9.24 -0.64 11.96
N LEU A 169 -8.34 -1.39 12.58
CA LEU A 169 -6.90 -1.27 12.40
C LEU A 169 -6.47 -1.67 10.99
N GLU A 170 -7.05 -2.75 10.46
CA GLU A 170 -6.84 -3.19 9.08
C GLU A 170 -7.35 -2.17 8.06
N GLN A 171 -8.51 -1.55 8.31
CA GLN A 171 -9.03 -0.49 7.44
C GLN A 171 -8.15 0.77 7.46
N GLU A 172 -7.60 1.12 8.62
CA GLU A 172 -6.63 2.20 8.74
C GLU A 172 -5.38 1.89 7.93
N ALA A 173 -4.75 0.73 8.16
CA ALA A 173 -3.56 0.31 7.44
C ALA A 173 -3.77 0.24 5.92
N ASP A 174 -4.88 -0.34 5.46
CA ASP A 174 -5.26 -0.39 4.04
C ASP A 174 -5.37 1.01 3.41
N THR A 175 -6.01 1.94 4.14
CA THR A 175 -6.22 3.30 3.63
C THR A 175 -4.91 4.08 3.60
N VAL A 176 -4.13 4.02 4.67
CA VAL A 176 -2.80 4.63 4.74
C VAL A 176 -1.92 4.07 3.63
N ALA A 177 -1.80 2.76 3.48
CA ALA A 177 -1.02 2.10 2.42
C ALA A 177 -1.45 2.55 1.00
N SER A 178 -2.75 2.65 0.76
CA SER A 178 -3.29 3.11 -0.52
C SER A 178 -2.85 4.53 -0.87
N ILE A 179 -2.83 5.43 0.13
CA ILE A 179 -2.38 6.83 -0.04
C ILE A 179 -0.85 6.89 -0.17
N LEU A 180 -0.10 6.10 0.60
CA LEU A 180 1.36 5.99 0.46
C LEU A 180 1.77 5.46 -0.91
N TYR A 181 1.01 4.53 -1.46
CA TYR A 181 1.27 3.99 -2.79
C TYR A 181 1.11 5.04 -3.88
N LEU A 182 0.04 5.84 -3.81
CA LEU A 182 -0.28 6.86 -4.80
C LEU A 182 -0.96 8.05 -4.12
N SER A 183 -0.17 9.04 -3.71
CA SER A 183 -0.65 10.22 -2.99
C SER A 183 -1.59 11.09 -3.83
N ASP A 184 -2.33 11.98 -3.18
CA ASP A 184 -3.21 12.92 -3.88
C ASP A 184 -2.41 13.87 -4.79
N GLU A 185 -1.19 14.24 -4.40
CA GLU A 185 -0.29 15.10 -5.18
C GLU A 185 0.20 14.38 -6.43
N ARG A 186 0.55 13.08 -6.33
CA ARG A 186 0.90 12.27 -7.51
C ARG A 186 -0.29 12.11 -8.44
N LEU A 187 -1.48 11.84 -7.92
CA LEU A 187 -2.71 11.82 -8.73
C LEU A 187 -2.96 13.18 -9.39
N SER A 188 -2.81 14.27 -8.65
CA SER A 188 -2.96 15.63 -9.19
C SER A 188 -1.95 15.92 -10.31
N LYS A 189 -0.69 15.51 -10.13
CA LYS A 189 0.35 15.62 -11.17
C LYS A 189 -0.02 14.80 -12.42
N ALA A 190 -0.48 13.57 -12.24
CA ALA A 190 -0.90 12.69 -13.32
C ALA A 190 -2.09 13.28 -14.11
N PHE A 191 -3.10 13.82 -13.41
CA PHE A 191 -4.24 14.48 -14.09
C PHE A 191 -3.84 15.75 -14.84
N ARG A 192 -2.93 16.57 -14.29
CA ARG A 192 -2.39 17.74 -15.02
C ARG A 192 -1.63 17.33 -16.28
N SER A 193 -0.90 16.22 -16.21
CA SER A 193 -0.17 15.65 -17.35
C SER A 193 -1.05 14.83 -18.30
N LYS A 194 -2.36 14.74 -18.02
CA LYS A 194 -3.34 13.93 -18.78
C LYS A 194 -2.93 12.47 -18.97
N MET A 195 -2.24 11.89 -17.98
CA MET A 195 -1.91 10.48 -18.00
C MET A 195 -3.18 9.63 -18.09
N THR A 196 -3.13 8.56 -18.86
CA THR A 196 -4.23 7.61 -18.94
C THR A 196 -4.24 6.66 -17.73
N PHE A 197 -5.34 5.94 -17.53
CA PHE A 197 -5.43 4.90 -16.50
C PHE A 197 -4.33 3.84 -16.66
N LEU A 198 -4.02 3.46 -17.90
CA LEU A 198 -2.99 2.48 -18.21
C LEU A 198 -1.58 3.03 -17.94
N ASP A 199 -1.33 4.31 -18.25
CA ASP A 199 -0.04 4.95 -17.94
C ASP A 199 0.24 4.93 -16.44
N LEU A 200 -0.77 5.28 -15.61
CA LEU A 200 -0.67 5.21 -14.16
C LEU A 200 -0.38 3.79 -13.66
N GLN A 201 -1.03 2.78 -14.24
CA GLN A 201 -0.76 1.38 -13.88
C GLN A 201 0.66 0.97 -14.24
N ASN A 202 1.13 1.32 -15.43
CA ASN A 202 2.46 0.97 -15.91
C ASN A 202 3.56 1.66 -15.10
N GLU A 203 3.37 2.93 -14.77
CA GLU A 203 4.33 3.69 -13.95
C GLU A 203 4.41 3.17 -12.51
N THR A 204 3.26 2.81 -11.94
CA THR A 204 3.18 2.51 -10.51
C THR A 204 3.12 1.02 -10.18
N TYR A 205 2.88 0.17 -11.17
CA TYR A 205 2.56 -1.27 -11.02
C TYR A 205 1.28 -1.57 -10.24
N ILE A 206 0.47 -0.55 -9.93
CA ILE A 206 -0.77 -0.71 -9.18
C ILE A 206 -1.77 -1.55 -9.97
N SER A 207 -2.45 -2.49 -9.32
CA SER A 207 -3.45 -3.30 -9.99
C SER A 207 -4.68 -2.46 -10.39
N SER A 208 -5.37 -2.87 -11.47
CA SER A 208 -6.57 -2.17 -11.94
C SER A 208 -7.66 -2.02 -10.85
N PRO A 209 -7.96 -3.02 -10.02
CA PRO A 209 -8.88 -2.85 -8.89
C PRO A 209 -8.36 -1.87 -7.83
N ALA A 210 -7.08 -1.93 -7.49
CA ALA A 210 -6.50 -1.05 -6.48
C ALA A 210 -6.49 0.41 -6.95
N LEU A 211 -6.10 0.67 -8.21
CA LEU A 211 -6.17 2.01 -8.80
C LEU A 211 -7.61 2.53 -8.87
N HIS A 212 -8.56 1.66 -9.25
CA HIS A 212 -9.99 2.02 -9.25
C HIS A 212 -10.44 2.50 -7.86
N ASN A 213 -10.15 1.74 -6.81
CA ASN A 213 -10.53 2.09 -5.45
C ASN A 213 -9.83 3.39 -5.00
N ARG A 214 -8.54 3.52 -5.26
CA ARG A 214 -7.78 4.74 -4.92
C ARG A 214 -8.34 6.00 -5.59
N LEU A 215 -8.73 5.90 -6.86
CA LEU A 215 -9.38 6.99 -7.60
C LEU A 215 -10.77 7.30 -7.05
N MET A 216 -11.55 6.27 -6.67
CA MET A 216 -12.84 6.46 -6.01
C MET A 216 -12.69 7.24 -4.72
N ASP A 217 -11.72 6.87 -3.88
CA ASP A 217 -11.46 7.56 -2.61
C ASP A 217 -11.01 9.00 -2.83
N PHE A 218 -10.09 9.24 -3.76
CA PHE A 218 -9.63 10.59 -4.13
C PHE A 218 -10.77 11.48 -4.60
N LEU A 219 -11.57 11.00 -5.57
CA LEU A 219 -12.66 11.80 -6.12
C LEU A 219 -13.77 12.05 -5.11
N THR A 220 -14.08 11.04 -4.28
CA THR A 220 -15.18 11.14 -3.32
C THR A 220 -14.79 11.95 -2.08
N HIS A 221 -13.68 11.62 -1.46
CA HIS A 221 -13.32 12.15 -0.14
C HIS A 221 -12.44 13.40 -0.23
N THR A 222 -11.55 13.51 -1.23
CA THR A 222 -10.66 14.67 -1.40
C THR A 222 -11.30 15.73 -2.30
N VAL A 223 -11.72 15.37 -3.52
CA VAL A 223 -12.31 16.34 -4.47
C VAL A 223 -13.77 16.67 -4.12
N GLY A 224 -14.49 15.74 -3.47
CA GLY A 224 -15.85 15.96 -2.98
C GLY A 224 -16.95 15.70 -4.00
N TYR A 225 -16.75 14.76 -4.93
CA TYR A 225 -17.82 14.22 -5.76
C TYR A 225 -18.70 13.23 -4.98
N SER A 226 -19.95 13.08 -5.40
CA SER A 226 -20.77 11.95 -4.92
C SER A 226 -20.19 10.62 -5.42
N GLN A 227 -20.48 9.53 -4.72
CA GLN A 227 -20.01 8.19 -5.14
C GLN A 227 -20.44 7.82 -6.56
N SER A 228 -21.67 8.16 -6.95
CA SER A 228 -22.17 7.86 -8.30
C SER A 228 -21.40 8.61 -9.38
N TYR A 229 -21.08 9.88 -9.17
CA TYR A 229 -20.26 10.65 -10.10
C TYR A 229 -18.82 10.15 -10.12
N SER A 230 -18.22 9.87 -8.95
CA SER A 230 -16.87 9.28 -8.87
C SER A 230 -16.80 7.97 -9.65
N LEU A 231 -17.78 7.09 -9.45
CA LEU A 231 -17.84 5.81 -10.16
C LEU A 231 -17.95 6.00 -11.68
N LYS A 232 -18.82 6.92 -12.13
CA LYS A 232 -18.96 7.23 -13.57
C LYS A 232 -17.63 7.66 -14.17
N PHE A 233 -16.92 8.61 -13.53
CA PHE A 233 -15.63 9.09 -14.00
C PHE A 233 -14.57 8.01 -14.01
N VAL A 234 -14.47 7.20 -12.94
CA VAL A 234 -13.46 6.15 -12.85
C VAL A 234 -13.71 5.04 -13.87
N LEU A 235 -14.96 4.67 -14.12
CA LEU A 235 -15.31 3.67 -15.15
C LEU A 235 -15.02 4.17 -16.57
N ASP A 236 -15.31 5.44 -16.87
CA ASP A 236 -14.96 6.06 -18.14
C ASP A 236 -13.43 6.09 -18.33
N TYR A 237 -12.69 6.56 -17.33
CA TYR A 237 -11.23 6.65 -17.34
C TYR A 237 -10.56 5.27 -17.52
N ARG A 238 -11.08 4.22 -16.86
CA ARG A 238 -10.61 2.84 -17.04
C ARG A 238 -10.75 2.33 -18.47
N LYS A 239 -11.76 2.81 -19.21
CA LYS A 239 -12.02 2.44 -20.60
C LYS A 239 -11.27 3.34 -21.61
N GLY A 240 -10.39 4.22 -21.14
CA GLY A 240 -9.67 5.17 -21.98
C GLY A 240 -10.45 6.47 -22.27
N GLY A 241 -11.60 6.67 -21.62
CA GLY A 241 -12.36 7.90 -21.73
C GLY A 241 -11.66 9.09 -21.06
N GLN A 242 -12.04 10.29 -21.46
CA GLN A 242 -11.40 11.53 -21.03
C GLN A 242 -12.33 12.47 -20.23
N GLN A 243 -13.53 11.99 -19.85
CA GLN A 243 -14.48 12.83 -19.12
C GLN A 243 -13.93 13.35 -17.80
N ILE A 244 -13.06 12.60 -17.15
CA ILE A 244 -12.40 12.97 -15.89
C ILE A 244 -11.59 14.26 -16.02
N PHE A 245 -10.94 14.49 -17.16
CA PHE A 245 -10.12 15.70 -17.40
C PHE A 245 -10.95 16.96 -17.60
N ASN A 246 -12.25 16.80 -17.87
CA ASN A 246 -13.22 17.89 -18.01
C ASN A 246 -14.10 18.03 -16.77
N ALA A 247 -13.80 17.33 -15.69
CA ALA A 247 -14.59 17.32 -14.47
C ALA A 247 -14.42 18.62 -13.67
N PRO A 248 -15.48 19.48 -13.52
CA PRO A 248 -15.31 20.86 -13.04
C PRO A 248 -14.72 20.97 -11.63
N LYS A 249 -15.16 20.11 -10.68
CA LYS A 249 -14.64 20.12 -9.31
C LYS A 249 -13.18 19.66 -9.27
N LEU A 250 -12.81 18.68 -10.10
CA LEU A 250 -11.44 18.22 -10.18
C LEU A 250 -10.54 19.34 -10.74
N ASN A 251 -10.95 20.01 -11.82
CA ASN A 251 -10.17 21.09 -12.40
C ASN A 251 -9.97 22.23 -11.39
N LYS A 252 -11.03 22.63 -10.69
CA LYS A 252 -10.94 23.63 -9.64
C LYS A 252 -9.98 23.18 -8.53
N PHE A 253 -10.04 21.92 -8.10
CA PHE A 253 -9.12 21.36 -7.11
C PHE A 253 -7.67 21.41 -7.59
N LEU A 254 -7.41 21.01 -8.85
CA LEU A 254 -6.07 21.03 -9.46
C LEU A 254 -5.49 22.43 -9.62
N GLU A 255 -6.30 23.46 -9.78
CA GLU A 255 -5.88 24.88 -9.84
C GLU A 255 -5.42 25.39 -8.48
N VAL A 256 -6.10 24.99 -7.42
CA VAL A 256 -5.81 25.45 -6.03
C VAL A 256 -4.60 24.73 -5.43
N THR A 257 -4.31 23.51 -5.89
CA THR A 257 -3.22 22.67 -5.35
C THR A 257 -1.93 22.75 -6.16
N LYS A 258 -1.75 23.80 -6.97
CA LYS A 258 -0.53 24.04 -7.75
C LYS A 258 0.69 24.31 -6.89
#